data_2ccc504806ee3685328dc6c7e506747c
#
_entry.id   2ccc504806ee3685328dc6c7e506747c
#
_cell.length_a   1.000
_cell.length_b   1.000
_cell.length_c   1.000
_cell.angle_alpha   90.00
_cell.angle_beta   90.00
_cell.angle_gamma   90.00
#
_symmetry.space_group_name_H-M   'P 1'
#
loop_
_entity.id
_entity.type
_entity.pdbx_description
1 polymer ?
#
loop_
_entity_poly.entity_id
_entity_poly.type
_entity_poly.pdbx_seq_one_letter_code
_entity_poly.pdbx_strand_id
1 'polypeptide(L)'
;MTIESYLAQLADAMPRMMPEREQIVADVRAHIAEEMQRGEALDAVLARLGDPANLAASYLSEVPLVSASSWRRAVAMAIDIAIPGIIAVPLAVLSRVSPVTLPLVPVAIGLIALTLGFVVYIVVGDSRFGQTLGKHWLNLLVVRESAARISVGQAVVRLLPCVLHIWWIDVIFALFTEKRQRAFELLSKTRVVTIDRAHRWRLDHRPSASFAGDQSAQMQ
;
A
#
# COMPACT_ATOMS: atom_id res chain seq x y z
N MET A 1 27.33 3.26 8.25
CA MET A 1 26.07 3.63 7.52
C MET A 1 25.81 5.09 7.77
N THR A 2 25.34 5.89 6.78
CA THR A 2 25.02 7.32 7.00
C THR A 2 23.59 7.46 7.53
N ILE A 3 23.29 8.57 8.25
CA ILE A 3 21.94 8.89 8.73
C ILE A 3 20.94 8.88 7.56
N GLU A 4 21.29 9.53 6.45
CA GLU A 4 20.40 9.62 5.29
C GLU A 4 20.11 8.27 4.65
N SER A 5 21.11 7.36 4.59
CA SER A 5 20.89 6.01 4.08
C SER A 5 20.00 5.16 5.00
N TYR A 6 20.12 5.35 6.32
CA TYR A 6 19.25 4.71 7.30
C TYR A 6 17.81 5.18 7.18
N LEU A 7 17.60 6.51 7.14
CA LEU A 7 16.28 7.09 7.02
C LEU A 7 15.61 6.78 5.66
N ALA A 8 16.39 6.69 4.59
CA ALA A 8 15.89 6.28 3.28
C ALA A 8 15.39 4.83 3.29
N GLN A 9 16.14 3.90 3.91
CA GLN A 9 15.73 2.50 4.06
C GLN A 9 14.50 2.37 4.97
N LEU A 10 14.45 3.11 6.08
CA LEU A 10 13.29 3.19 6.96
C LEU A 10 12.04 3.66 6.18
N ALA A 11 12.20 4.73 5.42
CA ALA A 11 11.12 5.29 4.60
C ALA A 11 10.66 4.31 3.51
N ASP A 12 11.58 3.57 2.87
CA ASP A 12 11.23 2.60 1.82
C ASP A 12 10.55 1.33 2.36
N ALA A 13 10.74 1.01 3.64
CA ALA A 13 10.02 -0.09 4.29
C ALA A 13 8.54 0.24 4.53
N MET A 14 8.16 1.52 4.58
CA MET A 14 6.79 1.99 4.80
C MET A 14 6.05 2.28 3.48
N PRO A 15 4.70 2.14 3.43
CA PRO A 15 3.91 2.52 2.27
C PRO A 15 4.08 4.02 1.97
N ARG A 16 4.32 4.38 0.69
CA ARG A 16 4.60 5.78 0.29
C ARG A 16 3.46 6.76 0.58
N MET A 17 2.22 6.27 0.50
CA MET A 17 1.02 7.09 0.72
C MET A 17 0.50 7.01 2.17
N MET A 18 1.28 6.46 3.08
CA MET A 18 0.95 6.45 4.49
C MET A 18 1.12 7.86 5.07
N PRO A 19 0.08 8.44 5.71
CA PRO A 19 0.14 9.79 6.24
C PRO A 19 1.24 10.00 7.29
N GLU A 20 1.44 8.98 8.13
CA GLU A 20 2.38 9.02 9.25
C GLU A 20 3.85 8.83 8.85
N ARG A 21 4.11 8.45 7.59
CA ARG A 21 5.46 8.11 7.10
C ARG A 21 6.46 9.24 7.29
N GLU A 22 6.09 10.45 6.92
CA GLU A 22 6.98 11.62 7.02
C GLU A 22 7.26 11.98 8.47
N GLN A 23 6.23 11.87 9.32
CA GLN A 23 6.37 12.13 10.74
C GLN A 23 7.28 11.11 11.42
N ILE A 24 7.09 9.81 11.16
CA ILE A 24 7.95 8.75 11.72
C ILE A 24 9.41 8.98 11.30
N VAL A 25 9.68 9.33 10.05
CA VAL A 25 11.04 9.63 9.58
C VAL A 25 11.61 10.87 10.28
N ALA A 26 10.80 11.91 10.49
CA ALA A 26 11.22 13.13 11.20
C ALA A 26 11.50 12.83 12.68
N ASP A 27 10.68 12.05 13.36
CA ASP A 27 10.86 11.67 14.76
C ASP A 27 12.13 10.85 14.95
N VAL A 28 12.38 9.87 14.08
CA VAL A 28 13.63 9.08 14.14
C VAL A 28 14.86 9.94 13.84
N ARG A 29 14.77 10.88 12.89
CA ARG A 29 15.84 11.84 12.62
C ARG A 29 16.15 12.70 13.83
N ALA A 30 15.11 13.24 14.48
CA ALA A 30 15.25 14.06 15.68
C ALA A 30 15.87 13.26 16.83
N HIS A 31 15.44 12.02 17.03
CA HIS A 31 16.02 11.13 18.04
C HIS A 31 17.51 10.87 17.81
N ILE A 32 17.91 10.54 16.56
CA ILE A 32 19.34 10.36 16.23
C ILE A 32 20.12 11.65 16.52
N ALA A 33 19.61 12.82 16.13
CA ALA A 33 20.29 14.09 16.36
C ALA A 33 20.45 14.40 17.84
N GLU A 34 19.44 14.12 18.68
CA GLU A 34 19.47 14.30 20.12
C GLU A 34 20.52 13.41 20.79
N GLU A 35 20.59 12.12 20.43
CA GLU A 35 21.58 11.20 20.98
C GLU A 35 23.01 11.59 20.59
N MET A 36 23.22 12.04 19.35
CA MET A 36 24.51 12.58 18.92
C MET A 36 24.90 13.86 19.68
N GLN A 37 23.93 14.74 20.00
CA GLN A 37 24.19 15.91 20.84
C GLN A 37 24.57 15.55 22.28
N ARG A 38 24.10 14.41 22.78
CA ARG A 38 24.50 13.85 24.08
C ARG A 38 25.91 13.25 24.06
N GLY A 39 26.57 13.21 22.88
CA GLY A 39 27.93 12.73 22.71
C GLY A 39 28.04 11.25 22.30
N GLU A 40 26.92 10.60 21.94
CA GLU A 40 26.96 9.23 21.44
C GLU A 40 27.49 9.18 19.99
N ALA A 41 28.27 8.15 19.70
CA ALA A 41 28.75 7.90 18.34
C ALA A 41 27.58 7.42 17.44
N LEU A 42 27.53 7.91 16.19
CA LEU A 42 26.47 7.55 15.24
C LEU A 42 26.32 6.02 15.09
N ASP A 43 27.42 5.28 14.98
CA ASP A 43 27.35 3.84 14.81
C ASP A 43 26.74 3.11 16.02
N ALA A 44 26.94 3.63 17.24
CA ALA A 44 26.31 3.10 18.46
C ALA A 44 24.79 3.38 18.47
N VAL A 45 24.38 4.59 18.07
CA VAL A 45 22.96 4.97 17.96
C VAL A 45 22.26 4.11 16.91
N LEU A 46 22.85 3.95 15.73
CA LEU A 46 22.25 3.12 14.67
C LEU A 46 22.22 1.63 15.03
N ALA A 47 23.24 1.13 15.74
CA ALA A 47 23.26 -0.25 16.24
C ALA A 47 22.12 -0.50 17.25
N ARG A 48 21.81 0.48 18.12
CA ARG A 48 20.72 0.40 19.09
C ARG A 48 19.34 0.47 18.40
N LEU A 49 19.17 1.30 17.38
CA LEU A 49 17.94 1.38 16.58
C LEU A 49 17.72 0.09 15.77
N GLY A 50 18.78 -0.64 15.44
CA GLY A 50 18.73 -1.89 14.72
C GLY A 50 18.44 -1.74 13.22
N ASP A 51 17.90 -2.80 12.62
CA ASP A 51 17.58 -2.81 11.20
C ASP A 51 16.39 -1.87 10.87
N PRO A 52 16.54 -0.97 9.88
CA PRO A 52 15.48 -0.02 9.50
C PRO A 52 14.14 -0.67 9.16
N ALA A 53 14.14 -1.87 8.55
CA ALA A 53 12.90 -2.57 8.22
C ALA A 53 12.18 -3.10 9.47
N ASN A 54 12.94 -3.57 10.47
CA ASN A 54 12.38 -4.01 11.75
C ASN A 54 11.84 -2.83 12.55
N LEU A 55 12.56 -1.70 12.56
CA LEU A 55 12.09 -0.47 13.18
C LEU A 55 10.81 0.05 12.52
N ALA A 56 10.73 0.06 11.19
CA ALA A 56 9.51 0.38 10.48
C ALA A 56 8.35 -0.55 10.88
N ALA A 57 8.61 -1.86 10.98
CA ALA A 57 7.60 -2.85 11.38
C ALA A 57 7.08 -2.61 12.79
N SER A 58 7.90 -2.19 13.76
CA SER A 58 7.47 -1.87 15.13
C SER A 58 6.53 -0.67 15.14
N TYR A 59 6.88 0.43 14.49
CA TYR A 59 5.99 1.60 14.36
C TYR A 59 4.68 1.26 13.67
N LEU A 60 4.74 0.45 12.60
CA LEU A 60 3.56 0.05 11.85
C LEU A 60 2.64 -0.89 12.63
N SER A 61 3.17 -1.66 13.58
CA SER A 61 2.35 -2.56 14.42
C SER A 61 1.42 -1.82 15.37
N GLU A 62 1.74 -0.58 15.72
CA GLU A 62 0.94 0.29 16.58
C GLU A 62 -0.18 1.03 15.81
N VAL A 63 -0.10 1.08 14.48
CA VAL A 63 -1.09 1.75 13.65
C VAL A 63 -2.37 0.90 13.57
N PRO A 64 -3.53 1.41 14.03
CA PRO A 64 -4.77 0.67 13.96
C PRO A 64 -5.23 0.48 12.51
N LEU A 65 -5.08 -0.73 11.97
CA LEU A 65 -5.49 -1.06 10.61
C LEU A 65 -7.00 -1.34 10.56
N VAL A 66 -7.77 -0.38 10.09
CA VAL A 66 -9.21 -0.58 9.83
C VAL A 66 -9.40 -1.19 8.44
N SER A 67 -9.91 -2.43 8.40
CA SER A 67 -10.20 -3.11 7.13
C SER A 67 -11.23 -2.33 6.31
N ALA A 68 -10.93 -2.12 5.03
CA ALA A 68 -11.85 -1.44 4.12
C ALA A 68 -13.08 -2.28 3.84
N SER A 69 -14.25 -1.64 3.78
CA SER A 69 -15.49 -2.32 3.42
C SER A 69 -15.43 -2.88 1.99
N SER A 70 -16.08 -4.02 1.75
CA SER A 70 -16.12 -4.68 0.44
C SER A 70 -16.70 -3.77 -0.65
N TRP A 71 -17.71 -2.94 -0.30
CA TRP A 71 -18.29 -1.97 -1.21
C TRP A 71 -17.30 -0.92 -1.69
N ARG A 72 -16.52 -0.31 -0.79
CA ARG A 72 -15.49 0.66 -1.17
C ARG A 72 -14.45 0.06 -2.10
N ARG A 73 -14.05 -1.19 -1.84
CA ARG A 73 -13.11 -1.93 -2.72
C ARG A 73 -13.71 -2.18 -4.10
N ALA A 74 -15.02 -2.54 -4.17
CA ALA A 74 -15.72 -2.74 -5.43
C ALA A 74 -15.81 -1.45 -6.25
N VAL A 75 -16.16 -0.33 -5.60
CA VAL A 75 -16.20 0.99 -6.27
C VAL A 75 -14.82 1.42 -6.74
N ALA A 76 -13.76 1.23 -5.93
CA ALA A 76 -12.39 1.52 -6.36
C ALA A 76 -12.02 0.74 -7.62
N MET A 77 -12.33 -0.56 -7.65
CA MET A 77 -12.07 -1.42 -8.79
C MET A 77 -12.89 -1.00 -10.02
N ALA A 78 -14.15 -0.60 -9.84
CA ALA A 78 -15.00 -0.10 -10.92
C ALA A 78 -14.41 1.18 -11.55
N ILE A 79 -13.90 2.10 -10.74
CA ILE A 79 -13.22 3.31 -11.21
C ILE A 79 -11.96 2.92 -12.01
N ASP A 80 -11.13 2.02 -11.49
CA ASP A 80 -9.91 1.58 -12.17
C ASP A 80 -10.20 0.91 -13.52
N ILE A 81 -11.28 0.11 -13.61
CA ILE A 81 -11.71 -0.56 -14.86
C ILE A 81 -12.35 0.44 -15.84
N ALA A 82 -13.05 1.46 -15.35
CA ALA A 82 -13.69 2.46 -16.20
C ALA A 82 -12.67 3.22 -17.06
N ILE A 83 -11.46 3.46 -16.54
CA ILE A 83 -10.41 4.18 -17.25
C ILE A 83 -10.04 3.52 -18.59
N PRO A 84 -9.57 2.26 -18.64
CA PRO A 84 -9.31 1.57 -19.91
C PRO A 84 -10.62 1.27 -20.67
N GLY A 85 -11.74 1.10 -19.98
CA GLY A 85 -13.06 0.82 -20.58
C GLY A 85 -13.55 1.94 -21.51
N ILE A 86 -13.27 3.20 -21.18
CA ILE A 86 -13.60 4.36 -22.00
C ILE A 86 -12.98 4.24 -23.42
N ILE A 87 -11.82 3.61 -23.53
CA ILE A 87 -11.13 3.40 -24.82
C ILE A 87 -11.52 2.05 -25.42
N ALA A 88 -11.52 1.00 -24.62
CA ALA A 88 -11.73 -0.37 -25.07
C ALA A 88 -13.12 -0.62 -25.65
N VAL A 89 -14.17 -0.09 -24.99
CA VAL A 89 -15.57 -0.33 -25.40
C VAL A 89 -15.90 0.30 -26.74
N PRO A 90 -15.65 1.61 -26.99
CA PRO A 90 -15.88 2.19 -28.31
C PRO A 90 -15.08 1.51 -29.40
N LEU A 91 -13.82 1.18 -29.15
CA LEU A 91 -12.95 0.51 -30.12
C LEU A 91 -13.49 -0.87 -30.49
N ALA A 92 -13.93 -1.66 -29.50
CA ALA A 92 -14.52 -2.98 -29.72
C ALA A 92 -15.85 -2.89 -30.47
N VAL A 93 -16.71 -1.93 -30.13
CA VAL A 93 -17.99 -1.71 -30.85
C VAL A 93 -17.75 -1.29 -32.29
N LEU A 94 -16.88 -0.31 -32.51
CA LEU A 94 -16.59 0.20 -33.85
C LEU A 94 -15.98 -0.86 -34.75
N SER A 95 -15.13 -1.75 -34.24
CA SER A 95 -14.57 -2.88 -35.00
C SER A 95 -15.64 -3.91 -35.45
N ARG A 96 -16.74 -4.01 -34.72
CA ARG A 96 -17.86 -4.89 -35.09
C ARG A 96 -18.78 -4.28 -36.15
N VAL A 97 -18.99 -2.96 -36.07
CA VAL A 97 -19.89 -2.23 -36.99
C VAL A 97 -19.22 -1.92 -38.32
N SER A 98 -17.93 -1.67 -38.33
CA SER A 98 -17.18 -1.25 -39.54
C SER A 98 -15.88 -2.06 -39.70
N PRO A 99 -15.96 -3.35 -40.02
CA PRO A 99 -14.78 -4.22 -40.12
C PRO A 99 -13.81 -3.82 -41.26
N VAL A 100 -14.29 -3.06 -42.26
CA VAL A 100 -13.46 -2.57 -43.39
C VAL A 100 -12.60 -1.38 -42.94
N THR A 101 -13.11 -0.53 -42.05
CA THR A 101 -12.38 0.67 -41.56
C THR A 101 -11.49 0.38 -40.37
N LEU A 102 -11.83 -0.62 -39.60
CA LEU A 102 -11.05 -1.08 -38.42
C LEU A 102 -10.76 -2.58 -38.55
N PRO A 103 -9.66 -2.97 -39.16
CA PRO A 103 -9.30 -4.40 -39.30
C PRO A 103 -9.15 -5.05 -37.94
N LEU A 104 -9.68 -6.26 -37.79
CA LEU A 104 -9.79 -6.98 -36.51
C LEU A 104 -8.42 -7.20 -35.84
N VAL A 105 -7.38 -7.48 -36.63
CA VAL A 105 -6.04 -7.80 -36.08
C VAL A 105 -5.42 -6.63 -35.31
N PRO A 106 -5.28 -5.40 -35.87
CA PRO A 106 -4.73 -4.29 -35.11
C PRO A 106 -5.61 -3.87 -33.91
N VAL A 107 -6.93 -4.03 -34.02
CA VAL A 107 -7.81 -3.78 -32.87
C VAL A 107 -7.54 -4.80 -31.74
N ALA A 108 -7.41 -6.08 -32.08
CA ALA A 108 -7.08 -7.13 -31.11
C ALA A 108 -5.72 -6.86 -30.44
N ILE A 109 -4.70 -6.49 -31.22
CA ILE A 109 -3.38 -6.11 -30.70
C ILE A 109 -3.50 -4.92 -29.75
N GLY A 110 -4.26 -3.89 -30.11
CA GLY A 110 -4.50 -2.71 -29.28
C GLY A 110 -5.18 -3.05 -27.96
N LEU A 111 -6.20 -3.91 -27.98
CA LEU A 111 -6.90 -4.36 -26.76
C LEU A 111 -5.98 -5.22 -25.86
N ILE A 112 -5.15 -6.08 -26.44
CA ILE A 112 -4.14 -6.85 -25.69
C ILE A 112 -3.14 -5.90 -25.03
N ALA A 113 -2.60 -4.92 -25.77
CA ALA A 113 -1.66 -3.94 -25.24
C ALA A 113 -2.29 -3.12 -24.10
N LEU A 114 -3.56 -2.70 -24.25
CA LEU A 114 -4.31 -1.99 -23.21
C LEU A 114 -4.49 -2.85 -21.95
N THR A 115 -4.82 -4.13 -22.12
CA THR A 115 -4.96 -5.08 -21.02
C THR A 115 -3.65 -5.29 -20.27
N LEU A 116 -2.54 -5.49 -21.00
CA LEU A 116 -1.21 -5.62 -20.40
C LEU A 116 -0.79 -4.33 -19.68
N GLY A 117 -1.04 -3.17 -20.27
CA GLY A 117 -0.81 -1.86 -19.65
C GLY A 117 -1.60 -1.70 -18.34
N PHE A 118 -2.85 -2.14 -18.33
CA PHE A 118 -3.70 -2.12 -17.13
C PHE A 118 -3.19 -3.06 -16.04
N VAL A 119 -2.72 -4.27 -16.40
CA VAL A 119 -2.07 -5.19 -15.45
C VAL A 119 -0.84 -4.54 -14.81
N VAL A 120 0.04 -3.95 -15.63
CA VAL A 120 1.23 -3.24 -15.15
C VAL A 120 0.83 -2.07 -14.24
N TYR A 121 -0.18 -1.28 -14.63
CA TYR A 121 -0.70 -0.17 -13.83
C TYR A 121 -1.15 -0.63 -12.43
N ILE A 122 -1.93 -1.72 -12.32
CA ILE A 122 -2.37 -2.24 -11.03
C ILE A 122 -1.18 -2.75 -10.19
N VAL A 123 -0.29 -3.53 -10.80
CA VAL A 123 0.87 -4.10 -10.09
C VAL A 123 1.81 -3.01 -9.58
N VAL A 124 2.11 -2.00 -10.41
CA VAL A 124 2.95 -0.87 -10.03
C VAL A 124 2.24 0.01 -8.99
N GLY A 125 0.95 0.30 -9.18
CA GLY A 125 0.13 1.06 -8.24
C GLY A 125 0.15 0.44 -6.84
N ASP A 126 -0.19 -0.83 -6.76
CA ASP A 126 -0.24 -1.55 -5.48
C ASP A 126 1.15 -1.75 -4.85
N SER A 127 2.19 -2.07 -5.64
CA SER A 127 3.52 -2.35 -5.10
C SER A 127 4.34 -1.10 -4.79
N ARG A 128 4.25 -0.04 -5.61
CA ARG A 128 5.06 1.19 -5.43
C ARG A 128 4.39 2.22 -4.53
N PHE A 129 3.08 2.40 -4.68
CA PHE A 129 2.32 3.45 -4.00
C PHE A 129 1.39 2.87 -2.92
N GLY A 130 1.10 1.56 -2.95
CA GLY A 130 0.12 0.92 -2.08
C GLY A 130 -1.32 1.17 -2.52
N GLN A 131 -1.55 1.85 -3.65
CA GLN A 131 -2.88 2.18 -4.14
C GLN A 131 -2.90 2.49 -5.63
N THR A 132 -4.04 2.21 -6.28
CA THR A 132 -4.38 2.64 -7.63
C THR A 132 -5.16 3.96 -7.58
N LEU A 133 -5.48 4.57 -8.71
CA LEU A 133 -6.27 5.81 -8.76
C LEU A 133 -7.65 5.63 -8.10
N GLY A 134 -8.36 4.54 -8.38
CA GLY A 134 -9.64 4.26 -7.76
C GLY A 134 -9.54 4.08 -6.24
N LYS A 135 -8.50 3.39 -5.76
CA LYS A 135 -8.21 3.25 -4.34
C LYS A 135 -7.83 4.59 -3.70
N HIS A 136 -7.07 5.42 -4.41
CA HIS A 136 -6.69 6.75 -3.93
C HIS A 136 -7.92 7.64 -3.66
N TRP A 137 -8.87 7.66 -4.58
CA TRP A 137 -10.11 8.45 -4.43
C TRP A 137 -10.96 8.01 -3.22
N LEU A 138 -10.90 6.72 -2.89
CA LEU A 138 -11.65 6.16 -1.76
C LEU A 138 -10.82 6.04 -0.48
N ASN A 139 -9.61 6.61 -0.44
CA ASN A 139 -8.67 6.54 0.69
C ASN A 139 -8.41 5.09 1.13
N LEU A 140 -8.17 4.21 0.17
CA LEU A 140 -7.83 2.81 0.41
C LEU A 140 -6.34 2.60 0.19
N LEU A 141 -5.70 1.85 1.10
CA LEU A 141 -4.29 1.51 1.02
C LEU A 141 -4.14 -0.02 1.09
N VAL A 142 -3.27 -0.56 0.25
CA VAL A 142 -2.89 -1.97 0.26
C VAL A 142 -1.60 -2.13 1.04
N VAL A 143 -1.66 -2.93 2.09
CA VAL A 143 -0.53 -3.19 2.97
C VAL A 143 -0.39 -4.69 3.24
N ARG A 144 0.76 -5.11 3.74
CA ARG A 144 0.92 -6.43 4.36
C ARG A 144 0.12 -6.51 5.66
N GLU A 145 -0.07 -7.71 6.18
CA GLU A 145 -0.63 -7.89 7.54
C GLU A 145 0.19 -7.18 8.62
N SER A 146 1.50 -7.03 8.41
CA SER A 146 2.42 -6.24 9.23
C SER A 146 2.37 -4.73 8.97
N ALA A 147 1.36 -4.22 8.27
CA ALA A 147 1.24 -2.83 7.80
C ALA A 147 2.36 -2.36 6.84
N ALA A 148 3.38 -3.17 6.59
CA ALA A 148 4.47 -2.86 5.68
C ALA A 148 4.02 -2.82 4.21
N ARG A 149 4.88 -2.23 3.37
CA ARG A 149 4.67 -2.17 1.92
C ARG A 149 4.63 -3.57 1.30
N ILE A 150 3.74 -3.77 0.32
CA ILE A 150 3.65 -5.04 -0.41
C ILE A 150 4.76 -5.16 -1.47
N SER A 151 5.18 -6.39 -1.73
CA SER A 151 6.12 -6.69 -2.82
C SER A 151 5.40 -6.80 -4.17
N VAL A 152 6.17 -6.70 -5.27
CA VAL A 152 5.65 -6.92 -6.63
C VAL A 152 5.01 -8.31 -6.76
N GLY A 153 5.66 -9.36 -6.21
CA GLY A 153 5.11 -10.71 -6.23
C GLY A 153 3.75 -10.82 -5.53
N GLN A 154 3.58 -10.17 -4.39
CA GLN A 154 2.30 -10.11 -3.69
C GLN A 154 1.23 -9.37 -4.51
N ALA A 155 1.59 -8.27 -5.19
CA ALA A 155 0.69 -7.55 -6.07
C ALA A 155 0.24 -8.42 -7.27
N VAL A 156 1.14 -9.20 -7.86
CA VAL A 156 0.82 -10.16 -8.92
C VAL A 156 -0.13 -11.25 -8.42
N VAL A 157 0.16 -11.87 -7.28
CA VAL A 157 -0.72 -12.92 -6.69
C VAL A 157 -2.14 -12.39 -6.47
N ARG A 158 -2.28 -11.15 -6.01
CA ARG A 158 -3.59 -10.48 -5.81
C ARG A 158 -4.37 -10.29 -7.11
N LEU A 159 -3.68 -10.17 -8.24
CA LEU A 159 -4.30 -9.97 -9.54
C LEU A 159 -4.72 -11.29 -10.20
N LEU A 160 -4.15 -12.43 -9.80
CA LEU A 160 -4.45 -13.75 -10.38
C LEU A 160 -5.94 -14.07 -10.49
N PRO A 161 -6.81 -13.81 -9.49
CA PRO A 161 -8.24 -14.07 -9.62
C PRO A 161 -8.90 -13.34 -10.78
N CYS A 162 -8.46 -12.11 -11.04
CA CYS A 162 -8.97 -11.31 -12.17
C CYS A 162 -8.49 -11.87 -13.50
N VAL A 163 -7.21 -12.22 -13.61
CA VAL A 163 -6.61 -12.78 -14.82
C VAL A 163 -7.18 -14.16 -15.16
N LEU A 164 -7.39 -15.00 -14.15
CA LEU A 164 -7.95 -16.35 -14.29
C LEU A 164 -9.48 -16.38 -14.40
N HIS A 165 -10.14 -15.21 -14.35
CA HIS A 165 -11.61 -15.07 -14.35
C HIS A 165 -12.32 -15.80 -13.21
N ILE A 166 -11.63 -16.07 -12.11
CA ILE A 166 -12.14 -16.72 -10.89
C ILE A 166 -12.43 -15.73 -9.76
N TRP A 167 -12.52 -14.42 -10.09
CA TRP A 167 -12.78 -13.34 -9.13
C TRP A 167 -14.06 -13.54 -8.30
N TRP A 168 -15.05 -14.26 -8.83
CA TRP A 168 -16.30 -14.58 -8.13
C TRP A 168 -16.06 -15.53 -6.94
N ILE A 169 -15.14 -16.50 -7.07
CA ILE A 169 -14.74 -17.39 -5.96
C ILE A 169 -14.09 -16.54 -4.86
N ASP A 170 -13.20 -15.64 -5.25
CA ASP A 170 -12.49 -14.73 -4.34
C ASP A 170 -13.46 -13.81 -3.56
N VAL A 171 -14.52 -13.33 -4.22
CA VAL A 171 -15.57 -12.53 -3.59
C VAL A 171 -16.43 -13.37 -2.64
N ILE A 172 -16.84 -14.58 -3.05
CA ILE A 172 -17.61 -15.50 -2.20
C ILE A 172 -16.82 -15.79 -0.92
N PHE A 173 -15.53 -16.10 -1.06
CA PHE A 173 -14.67 -16.38 0.09
C PHE A 173 -14.63 -15.24 1.10
N ALA A 174 -14.65 -13.98 0.62
CA ALA A 174 -14.70 -12.81 1.47
C ALA A 174 -15.98 -12.67 2.31
N LEU A 175 -17.08 -13.31 1.91
CA LEU A 175 -18.34 -13.31 2.66
C LEU A 175 -18.29 -14.25 3.88
N PHE A 176 -17.49 -15.32 3.79
CA PHE A 176 -17.37 -16.35 4.83
C PHE A 176 -16.20 -16.08 5.79
N THR A 177 -15.32 -15.13 5.51
CA THR A 177 -14.15 -14.82 6.35
C THR A 177 -14.48 -13.75 7.36
N GLU A 178 -14.21 -13.98 8.65
CA GLU A 178 -14.45 -13.01 9.75
C GLU A 178 -13.86 -11.63 9.50
N LYS A 179 -12.66 -11.57 8.91
CA LYS A 179 -11.96 -10.32 8.55
C LYS A 179 -12.36 -9.76 7.18
N ARG A 180 -13.36 -10.37 6.51
CA ARG A 180 -13.80 -10.01 5.15
C ARG A 180 -12.64 -9.90 4.15
N GLN A 181 -11.64 -10.77 4.28
CA GLN A 181 -10.50 -10.87 3.38
C GLN A 181 -10.82 -11.84 2.25
N ARG A 182 -10.36 -11.51 1.04
CA ARG A 182 -10.46 -12.39 -0.12
C ARG A 182 -9.45 -13.53 0.00
N ALA A 183 -9.70 -14.68 -0.65
CA ALA A 183 -8.82 -15.85 -0.59
C ALA A 183 -7.38 -15.51 -1.02
N PHE A 184 -7.22 -14.76 -2.09
CA PHE A 184 -5.90 -14.34 -2.59
C PHE A 184 -5.25 -13.23 -1.77
N GLU A 185 -6.02 -12.46 -0.98
CA GLU A 185 -5.47 -11.55 0.04
C GLU A 185 -4.84 -12.34 1.19
N LEU A 186 -5.49 -13.42 1.63
CA LEU A 186 -4.93 -14.34 2.63
C LEU A 186 -3.68 -15.04 2.10
N LEU A 187 -3.71 -15.56 0.86
CA LEU A 187 -2.58 -16.23 0.23
C LEU A 187 -1.37 -15.29 0.09
N SER A 188 -1.60 -14.04 -0.24
CA SER A 188 -0.55 -13.02 -0.38
C SER A 188 -0.16 -12.35 0.95
N LYS A 189 -0.80 -12.69 2.07
CA LYS A 189 -0.62 -12.06 3.40
C LYS A 189 -0.73 -10.53 3.32
N THR A 190 -1.77 -10.07 2.63
CA THR A 190 -2.03 -8.65 2.41
C THR A 190 -3.43 -8.25 2.85
N ARG A 191 -3.63 -6.97 3.10
CA ARG A 191 -4.91 -6.41 3.53
C ARG A 191 -5.16 -5.07 2.84
N VAL A 192 -6.42 -4.77 2.55
CA VAL A 192 -6.83 -3.43 2.12
C VAL A 192 -7.42 -2.71 3.33
N VAL A 193 -6.81 -1.57 3.67
CA VAL A 193 -7.20 -0.76 4.82
C VAL A 193 -7.72 0.60 4.36
N THR A 194 -8.53 1.24 5.19
CA THR A 194 -8.99 2.62 4.98
C THR A 194 -8.02 3.56 5.68
N ILE A 195 -7.55 4.58 4.98
CA ILE A 195 -6.80 5.68 5.58
C ILE A 195 -7.82 6.63 6.21
N ASP A 196 -7.89 6.65 7.54
CA ASP A 196 -8.73 7.62 8.24
C ASP A 196 -8.02 8.97 8.32
N ARG A 197 -8.49 9.94 7.53
CA ARG A 197 -7.97 11.32 7.57
C ARG A 197 -8.24 12.02 8.92
N ALA A 198 -9.24 11.56 9.68
CA ALA A 198 -9.54 12.08 11.00
C ALA A 198 -8.48 11.65 12.04
N HIS A 199 -7.80 10.53 11.81
CA HIS A 199 -6.68 10.11 12.65
C HIS A 199 -5.46 11.04 12.49
N ARG A 200 -5.24 11.58 11.30
CA ARG A 200 -4.18 12.57 10.99
C ARG A 200 -4.29 13.81 11.90
N TRP A 201 -5.50 14.33 12.07
CA TRP A 201 -5.72 15.50 12.93
C TRP A 201 -5.37 15.24 14.40
N ARG A 202 -5.59 14.02 14.89
CA ARG A 202 -5.26 13.62 16.27
C ARG A 202 -3.76 13.42 16.50
N LEU A 203 -3.00 13.05 15.47
CA LEU A 203 -1.54 12.90 15.57
C LEU A 203 -0.84 14.25 15.50
N ASP A 204 -1.31 15.18 14.64
CA ASP A 204 -0.78 16.55 14.52
C ASP A 204 -0.98 17.37 15.83
N HIS A 205 -1.87 16.91 16.73
CA HIS A 205 -2.19 17.58 17.98
C HIS A 205 -1.82 16.75 19.23
N ARG A 206 -1.10 15.65 19.08
CA ARG A 206 -0.45 15.03 20.24
C ARG A 206 0.72 15.90 20.64
N PRO A 207 0.75 16.41 21.91
CA PRO A 207 1.98 16.98 22.43
C PRO A 207 3.03 15.87 22.32
N SER A 208 4.21 16.20 21.78
CA SER A 208 5.36 15.31 21.69
C SER A 208 5.46 14.52 22.99
N ALA A 209 5.02 13.25 22.95
CA ALA A 209 5.18 12.37 24.09
C ALA A 209 6.69 12.17 24.23
N SER A 210 7.27 12.90 25.18
CA SER A 210 8.66 12.76 25.53
C SER A 210 8.90 11.24 25.77
N PHE A 211 9.94 10.71 25.16
CA PHE A 211 10.52 9.40 25.46
C PHE A 211 11.04 9.30 26.91
N ALA A 212 10.58 10.18 27.80
CA ALA A 212 10.90 10.25 29.22
C ALA A 212 9.85 9.50 30.05
N GLY A 213 9.87 8.19 30.02
CA GLY A 213 8.91 7.45 30.87
C GLY A 213 9.09 5.95 30.96
N ASP A 214 10.33 5.43 30.98
CA ASP A 214 10.50 4.06 31.50
C ASP A 214 11.88 3.75 32.14
N GLN A 215 12.47 4.73 32.79
CA GLN A 215 13.65 4.47 33.65
C GLN A 215 13.35 4.50 35.14
N SER A 216 12.14 4.79 35.56
CA SER A 216 11.78 4.84 36.99
C SER A 216 11.19 3.55 37.57
N ALA A 217 10.98 2.52 36.75
CA ALA A 217 10.42 1.24 37.23
C ALA A 217 11.45 0.13 37.49
N GLN A 218 12.77 0.39 37.37
CA GLN A 218 13.81 -0.61 37.65
C GLN A 218 14.70 -0.26 38.85
N MET A 219 14.29 0.70 39.68
CA MET A 219 14.95 0.98 40.98
C MET A 219 13.94 0.96 42.11
N GLN A 220 13.28 -0.18 42.36
CA GLN A 220 12.72 -0.56 43.67
C GLN A 220 12.81 -2.06 43.81
#